data_b8fe536b9386c970f950c14b1c9d6d58
#
_entry.id   b8fe536b9386c970f950c14b1c9d6d58
#
_cell.length_a   1.000
_cell.length_b   1.000
_cell.length_c   1.000
_cell.angle_alpha   90.00
_cell.angle_beta   90.00
_cell.angle_gamma   90.00
#
_symmetry.space_group_name_H-M   'P 1'
#
loop_
_entity.id
_entity.type
_entity.pdbx_description
1 polymer ?
#
loop_
_entity_poly.entity_id
_entity_poly.type
_entity_poly.pdbx_seq_one_letter_code
_entity_poly.pdbx_strand_id
1 'polypeptide(L)'
;LKSTTFNARKINQLLSSMSFAVSMLVFLGIASIIGTILKQNEPYENYIIKFGQFWFGYFEKIGLYDVYHSIWFLTILLFLVISTTLCISKNTPAILKDFLVFKDSLEEKSLLSFSHHLVIKNKKNVNVSKILIYLKQVKFKIKEKSKENGDILIVAKKGNYQRLGYILTHVGVVVICLGGLLDGNLTFKAQELLGYKKIETLDIPASKVPEVSRLSSDNTSFRANMTLVEGGSDNVAFVRMKDGYLVQDLPFKITLKDFRINHYSTGMPKSFESDLVISDPEFPQSIEKTISVNHPFTYKGIAIYQSDFQDGGTKLDIKLRSLFNSNAPKKIGGQIFEKVKLDKDQITYEFNDFRKFNILHLKEGEKEKPRNVGPSVTYKIRNNSGQAREYLSYQYAMEIDGRSFFITGMRETPQEEFKYLKVPADKKGSIDDFMLFKEALQNEALISAVAKKIANQSMNADKNDTVKESFENSVNKLMTLFAQGGFSSVSENLDRNIPPSEKEKAAQTYLKIIDIASVELYRNRFNFLGKELDQGRIKFIQDSLNAYSDMFFFGSPYYFELTNYEQKEASGLQLTKSPGQFWVYLGSLSL
;
A
#
# COMPACT_ATOMS: atom_id res chain seq x y z
N LEU A 1 51.16 31.09 1.50
CA LEU A 1 50.37 29.85 1.56
C LEU A 1 50.86 29.06 2.81
N LYS A 2 50.22 29.25 3.97
CA LYS A 2 50.41 28.39 5.14
C LYS A 2 49.84 27.02 4.81
N SER A 3 50.71 26.00 4.67
CA SER A 3 50.31 24.60 4.62
C SER A 3 49.60 24.26 5.93
N THR A 4 48.30 24.09 5.87
CA THR A 4 47.53 23.52 6.96
C THR A 4 47.90 22.03 7.07
N THR A 5 48.95 21.73 7.83
CA THR A 5 49.23 20.36 8.25
C THR A 5 48.00 19.88 9.01
N PHE A 6 47.29 18.95 8.40
CA PHE A 6 46.09 18.34 8.94
C PHE A 6 46.50 17.66 10.26
N ASN A 7 46.12 18.24 11.39
CA ASN A 7 46.66 17.86 12.69
C ASN A 7 45.88 16.61 13.19
N ALA A 8 46.40 15.43 12.84
CA ALA A 8 45.83 14.12 13.21
C ALA A 8 45.45 14.00 14.70
N ARG A 9 46.19 14.71 15.59
CA ARG A 9 45.85 14.80 17.01
C ARG A 9 44.52 15.47 17.29
N LYS A 10 44.18 16.58 16.58
CA LYS A 10 42.91 17.29 16.76
C LYS A 10 41.72 16.46 16.26
N ILE A 11 41.92 15.74 15.18
CA ILE A 11 40.89 14.83 14.63
C ILE A 11 40.60 13.69 15.61
N ASN A 12 41.63 13.04 16.11
CA ASN A 12 41.48 11.96 17.10
C ASN A 12 40.79 12.48 18.39
N GLN A 13 41.10 13.71 18.83
CA GLN A 13 40.44 14.33 19.98
C GLN A 13 38.96 14.60 19.71
N LEU A 14 38.60 15.09 18.52
CA LEU A 14 37.21 15.31 18.11
C LEU A 14 36.46 13.97 18.06
N LEU A 15 36.97 13.00 17.31
CA LEU A 15 36.31 11.70 17.11
C LEU A 15 36.19 10.90 18.44
N SER A 16 37.14 11.05 19.39
CA SER A 16 37.05 10.42 20.69
C SER A 16 36.28 11.22 21.73
N SER A 17 35.62 12.33 21.34
CA SER A 17 34.88 13.16 22.28
C SER A 17 33.47 12.62 22.51
N MET A 18 33.00 12.70 23.75
CA MET A 18 31.64 12.32 24.12
C MET A 18 30.58 13.17 23.40
N SER A 19 30.85 14.47 23.25
CA SER A 19 29.93 15.40 22.56
C SER A 19 29.71 15.00 21.11
N PHE A 20 30.75 14.56 20.39
CA PHE A 20 30.64 14.10 19.02
C PHE A 20 29.77 12.83 18.92
N ALA A 21 30.03 11.82 19.78
CA ALA A 21 29.23 10.59 19.80
C ALA A 21 27.76 10.87 20.11
N VAL A 22 27.47 11.75 21.08
CA VAL A 22 26.07 12.15 21.42
C VAL A 22 25.40 12.86 20.25
N SER A 23 26.11 13.77 19.56
CA SER A 23 25.56 14.42 18.37
C SER A 23 25.21 13.42 17.27
N MET A 24 26.08 12.43 17.01
CA MET A 24 25.82 11.37 16.01
C MET A 24 24.61 10.50 16.42
N LEU A 25 24.45 10.19 17.71
CA LEU A 25 23.28 9.47 18.21
C LEU A 25 21.98 10.27 18.03
N VAL A 26 22.01 11.59 18.26
CA VAL A 26 20.84 12.46 18.03
C VAL A 26 20.47 12.49 16.55
N PHE A 27 21.45 12.66 15.64
CA PHE A 27 21.20 12.61 14.20
C PHE A 27 20.66 11.25 13.76
N LEU A 28 21.22 10.14 14.30
CA LEU A 28 20.72 8.80 14.04
C LEU A 28 19.27 8.63 14.51
N GLY A 29 18.94 9.16 15.70
CA GLY A 29 17.57 9.14 16.23
C GLY A 29 16.57 9.90 15.33
N ILE A 30 16.94 11.11 14.89
CA ILE A 30 16.11 11.90 13.97
C ILE A 30 15.93 11.15 12.64
N ALA A 31 17.01 10.63 12.07
CA ALA A 31 16.98 9.85 10.84
C ALA A 31 16.08 8.62 10.96
N SER A 32 16.14 7.92 12.08
CA SER A 32 15.31 6.73 12.35
C SER A 32 13.83 7.08 12.49
N ILE A 33 13.50 8.22 13.11
CA ILE A 33 12.11 8.73 13.18
C ILE A 33 11.58 8.98 11.77
N ILE A 34 12.34 9.70 10.93
CA ILE A 34 11.96 9.98 9.54
C ILE A 34 11.77 8.66 8.76
N GLY A 35 12.74 7.74 8.85
CA GLY A 35 12.68 6.45 8.16
C GLY A 35 11.53 5.53 8.63
N THR A 36 11.02 5.74 9.84
CA THR A 36 9.88 4.97 10.38
C THR A 36 8.53 5.57 9.97
N ILE A 37 8.42 6.90 9.95
CA ILE A 37 7.17 7.60 9.59
C ILE A 37 6.95 7.56 8.08
N LEU A 38 8.00 7.78 7.31
CA LEU A 38 7.96 7.75 5.86
C LEU A 38 8.08 6.31 5.39
N LYS A 39 7.07 5.79 4.70
CA LYS A 39 7.15 4.46 4.09
C LYS A 39 8.37 4.39 3.20
N GLN A 40 9.16 3.33 3.34
CA GLN A 40 10.41 3.16 2.63
C GLN A 40 10.24 2.23 1.43
N ASN A 41 10.96 2.51 0.31
CA ASN A 41 11.02 1.67 -0.89
C ASN A 41 9.66 1.40 -1.57
N GLU A 42 8.72 2.38 -1.50
CA GLU A 42 7.49 2.36 -2.29
C GLU A 42 7.77 2.76 -3.76
N PRO A 43 6.88 2.42 -4.71
CA PRO A 43 6.94 2.98 -6.06
C PRO A 43 6.94 4.52 -6.05
N TYR A 44 7.75 5.14 -6.90
CA TYR A 44 7.87 6.60 -6.97
C TYR A 44 6.54 7.30 -7.25
N GLU A 45 5.67 6.67 -8.02
CA GLU A 45 4.31 7.18 -8.30
C GLU A 45 3.49 7.40 -7.04
N ASN A 46 3.60 6.52 -6.04
CA ASN A 46 2.89 6.66 -4.76
C ASN A 46 3.37 7.88 -3.98
N TYR A 47 4.67 8.20 -4.03
CA TYR A 47 5.22 9.40 -3.40
C TYR A 47 4.82 10.66 -4.14
N ILE A 48 4.80 10.64 -5.49
CA ILE A 48 4.36 11.77 -6.32
C ILE A 48 2.89 12.10 -6.05
N ILE A 49 2.03 11.09 -5.97
CA ILE A 49 0.60 11.26 -5.65
C ILE A 49 0.44 11.85 -4.25
N LYS A 50 1.23 11.39 -3.27
CA LYS A 50 1.10 11.82 -1.87
C LYS A 50 1.68 13.20 -1.58
N PHE A 51 2.83 13.54 -2.15
CA PHE A 51 3.61 14.74 -1.80
C PHE A 51 3.65 15.78 -2.93
N GLY A 52 3.23 15.43 -4.14
CA GLY A 52 3.39 16.26 -5.34
C GLY A 52 4.83 16.24 -5.87
N GLN A 53 4.98 16.61 -7.15
CA GLN A 53 6.25 16.53 -7.89
C GLN A 53 7.40 17.33 -7.26
N PHE A 54 7.07 18.51 -6.68
CA PHE A 54 8.09 19.39 -6.06
C PHE A 54 8.74 18.75 -4.84
N TRP A 55 7.92 18.30 -3.86
CA TRP A 55 8.43 17.69 -2.63
C TRP A 55 9.03 16.31 -2.88
N PHE A 56 8.47 15.57 -3.85
CA PHE A 56 9.04 14.31 -4.28
C PHE A 56 10.50 14.46 -4.69
N GLY A 57 10.81 15.40 -5.63
CA GLY A 57 12.17 15.60 -6.11
C GLY A 57 13.15 16.11 -5.05
N TYR A 58 12.66 16.86 -4.05
CA TYR A 58 13.48 17.31 -2.93
C TYR A 58 13.83 16.15 -1.98
N PHE A 59 12.85 15.35 -1.60
CA PHE A 59 13.05 14.22 -0.70
C PHE A 59 13.88 13.09 -1.33
N GLU A 60 13.72 12.88 -2.64
CA GLU A 60 14.53 11.93 -3.40
C GLU A 60 16.03 12.32 -3.36
N LYS A 61 16.37 13.58 -3.63
CA LYS A 61 17.76 14.05 -3.61
C LYS A 61 18.44 13.86 -2.25
N ILE A 62 17.68 13.98 -1.17
CA ILE A 62 18.18 13.74 0.20
C ILE A 62 18.21 12.25 0.53
N GLY A 63 17.53 11.38 -0.25
CA GLY A 63 17.46 9.94 -0.02
C GLY A 63 16.49 9.55 1.09
N LEU A 64 15.39 10.30 1.30
CA LEU A 64 14.42 10.02 2.36
C LEU A 64 13.53 8.80 2.07
N TYR A 65 13.46 8.36 0.82
CA TYR A 65 12.67 7.17 0.43
C TYR A 65 13.40 5.84 0.68
N ASP A 66 14.72 5.93 1.01
CA ASP A 66 15.54 4.79 1.44
C ASP A 66 16.59 5.26 2.47
N VAL A 67 16.09 5.77 3.61
CA VAL A 67 16.90 6.39 4.67
C VAL A 67 17.98 5.44 5.17
N TYR A 68 17.61 4.20 5.49
CA TYR A 68 18.51 3.23 6.14
C TYR A 68 19.66 2.77 5.24
N HIS A 69 19.51 2.88 3.91
CA HIS A 69 20.57 2.58 2.96
C HIS A 69 21.17 3.86 2.34
N SER A 70 20.79 5.07 2.78
CA SER A 70 21.38 6.30 2.28
C SER A 70 22.85 6.44 2.69
N ILE A 71 23.67 7.04 1.84
CA ILE A 71 25.11 7.23 2.11
C ILE A 71 25.34 8.02 3.39
N TRP A 72 24.53 9.06 3.64
CA TRP A 72 24.68 9.90 4.83
C TRP A 72 24.32 9.13 6.12
N PHE A 73 23.30 8.25 6.11
CA PHE A 73 22.93 7.41 7.25
C PHE A 73 24.03 6.41 7.58
N LEU A 74 24.54 5.71 6.56
CA LEU A 74 25.65 4.76 6.72
C LEU A 74 26.94 5.46 7.18
N THR A 75 27.16 6.71 6.76
CA THR A 75 28.29 7.53 7.23
C THR A 75 28.14 7.88 8.71
N ILE A 76 26.93 8.21 9.18
CA ILE A 76 26.66 8.43 10.62
C ILE A 76 26.96 7.17 11.42
N LEU A 77 26.49 6.00 10.95
CA LEU A 77 26.78 4.72 11.61
C LEU A 77 28.30 4.46 11.68
N LEU A 78 29.01 4.68 10.58
CA LEU A 78 30.47 4.51 10.52
C LEU A 78 31.20 5.43 11.51
N PHE A 79 30.85 6.71 11.53
CA PHE A 79 31.42 7.64 12.49
C PHE A 79 31.11 7.28 13.93
N LEU A 80 29.91 6.76 14.20
CA LEU A 80 29.52 6.31 15.53
C LEU A 80 30.33 5.08 15.96
N VAL A 81 30.56 4.11 15.05
CA VAL A 81 31.46 2.96 15.30
C VAL A 81 32.85 3.43 15.65
N ILE A 82 33.44 4.33 14.84
CA ILE A 82 34.81 4.84 15.07
C ILE A 82 34.87 5.59 16.40
N SER A 83 33.95 6.53 16.63
CA SER A 83 33.92 7.36 17.84
C SER A 83 33.78 6.53 19.11
N THR A 84 32.83 5.59 19.12
CA THR A 84 32.56 4.75 20.29
C THR A 84 33.72 3.79 20.54
N THR A 85 34.31 3.20 19.50
CA THR A 85 35.47 2.33 19.60
C THR A 85 36.69 3.07 20.18
N LEU A 86 36.95 4.30 19.72
CA LEU A 86 38.02 5.14 20.29
C LEU A 86 37.74 5.48 21.77
N CYS A 87 36.49 5.76 22.11
CA CYS A 87 36.08 6.02 23.49
C CYS A 87 36.30 4.79 24.40
N ILE A 88 35.90 3.60 23.93
CA ILE A 88 36.13 2.33 24.63
C ILE A 88 37.63 2.11 24.83
N SER A 89 38.44 2.20 23.77
CA SER A 89 39.88 1.97 23.80
C SER A 89 40.60 2.88 24.79
N LYS A 90 40.15 4.12 24.92
CA LYS A 90 40.71 5.12 25.83
C LYS A 90 40.36 4.83 27.30
N ASN A 91 39.12 4.45 27.58
CA ASN A 91 38.62 4.34 28.97
C ASN A 91 38.72 2.93 29.55
N THR A 92 38.68 1.88 28.73
CA THR A 92 38.71 0.47 29.19
C THR A 92 39.97 0.13 30.00
N PRO A 93 41.22 0.54 29.64
CA PRO A 93 42.38 0.21 30.42
C PRO A 93 42.31 0.75 31.85
N ALA A 94 41.83 1.96 32.04
CA ALA A 94 41.65 2.56 33.36
C ALA A 94 40.60 1.83 34.19
N ILE A 95 39.46 1.47 33.55
CA ILE A 95 38.35 0.73 34.19
C ILE A 95 38.82 -0.67 34.59
N LEU A 96 39.53 -1.38 33.73
CA LEU A 96 40.07 -2.71 34.05
C LEU A 96 41.13 -2.66 35.14
N LYS A 97 42.01 -1.64 35.10
CA LYS A 97 42.99 -1.43 36.18
C LYS A 97 42.29 -1.20 37.52
N ASP A 98 41.29 -0.33 37.55
CA ASP A 98 40.50 -0.10 38.77
C ASP A 98 39.71 -1.35 39.19
N PHE A 99 39.31 -2.21 38.26
CA PHE A 99 38.61 -3.46 38.56
C PHE A 99 39.54 -4.50 39.19
N LEU A 100 40.76 -4.68 38.63
CA LEU A 100 41.70 -5.73 39.01
C LEU A 100 42.59 -5.32 40.18
N VAL A 101 43.09 -4.08 40.21
CA VAL A 101 44.13 -3.64 41.13
C VAL A 101 43.54 -2.97 42.37
N PHE A 102 44.06 -3.35 43.56
CA PHE A 102 43.82 -2.60 44.79
C PHE A 102 44.87 -1.50 44.93
N LYS A 103 44.45 -0.27 45.25
CA LYS A 103 45.38 0.84 45.54
C LYS A 103 45.98 0.70 46.92
N ASP A 104 46.85 -0.26 47.09
CA ASP A 104 47.45 -0.69 48.37
C ASP A 104 48.80 -0.04 48.66
N SER A 105 49.17 1.00 47.92
CA SER A 105 50.42 1.78 48.08
C SER A 105 50.16 3.25 48.48
N LEU A 106 48.98 3.56 49.01
CA LEU A 106 48.62 4.92 49.40
C LEU A 106 49.30 5.31 50.72
N GLU A 107 49.84 6.53 50.74
CA GLU A 107 50.36 7.19 51.92
C GLU A 107 49.27 7.99 52.65
N GLU A 108 49.49 8.29 53.95
CA GLU A 108 48.56 9.06 54.76
C GLU A 108 48.21 10.42 54.12
N LYS A 109 49.24 11.14 53.62
CA LYS A 109 49.05 12.40 52.91
C LYS A 109 48.07 12.28 51.73
N SER A 110 48.12 11.17 50.98
CA SER A 110 47.24 10.90 49.85
C SER A 110 45.81 10.60 50.32
N LEU A 111 45.65 9.92 51.45
CA LEU A 111 44.34 9.67 52.05
C LEU A 111 43.65 10.97 52.50
N LEU A 112 44.43 11.87 53.11
CA LEU A 112 43.96 13.18 53.54
C LEU A 112 43.59 14.13 52.38
N SER A 113 44.08 13.88 51.19
CA SER A 113 43.76 14.67 49.99
C SER A 113 42.44 14.24 49.32
N PHE A 114 41.78 13.17 49.73
CA PHE A 114 40.52 12.74 49.17
C PHE A 114 39.39 13.72 49.55
N SER A 115 38.48 13.98 48.64
CA SER A 115 37.34 14.87 48.86
C SER A 115 36.45 14.42 50.04
N HIS A 116 36.41 13.13 50.29
CA HIS A 116 35.70 12.53 51.44
C HIS A 116 36.71 11.79 52.31
N HIS A 117 37.17 12.41 53.37
CA HIS A 117 38.05 11.82 54.38
C HIS A 117 37.56 12.20 55.79
N LEU A 118 37.84 11.33 56.73
CA LEU A 118 37.57 11.55 58.17
C LEU A 118 38.77 11.12 58.98
N VAL A 119 39.22 11.98 59.87
CA VAL A 119 40.30 11.67 60.83
C VAL A 119 39.67 11.52 62.20
N ILE A 120 39.81 10.31 62.80
CA ILE A 120 39.31 10.01 64.12
C ILE A 120 40.49 9.86 65.06
N LYS A 121 40.66 10.74 66.02
CA LYS A 121 41.63 10.64 67.10
C LYS A 121 41.02 9.85 68.28
N ASN A 122 41.48 8.60 68.48
CA ASN A 122 40.99 7.74 69.54
C ASN A 122 42.13 7.34 70.46
N LYS A 123 41.92 7.39 71.83
CA LYS A 123 42.86 6.98 72.82
C LYS A 123 42.83 5.48 73.11
N LYS A 124 41.89 4.73 72.56
CA LYS A 124 41.80 3.27 72.74
C LYS A 124 42.30 2.56 71.48
N ASN A 125 42.99 1.41 71.65
CA ASN A 125 43.42 0.62 70.53
C ASN A 125 42.26 0.23 69.62
N VAL A 126 42.30 0.62 68.35
CA VAL A 126 41.30 0.26 67.33
C VAL A 126 41.44 -1.24 67.05
N ASN A 127 40.33 -1.97 67.21
CA ASN A 127 40.36 -3.39 66.93
C ASN A 127 40.15 -3.59 65.40
N VAL A 128 41.25 -3.74 64.67
CA VAL A 128 41.37 -3.97 63.23
C VAL A 128 40.49 -5.17 62.79
N SER A 129 40.49 -6.24 63.58
CA SER A 129 39.77 -7.47 63.29
C SER A 129 38.24 -7.22 63.23
N LYS A 130 37.69 -6.36 64.11
CA LYS A 130 36.25 -6.00 64.05
C LYS A 130 35.91 -5.20 62.79
N ILE A 131 36.80 -4.31 62.32
CA ILE A 131 36.63 -3.55 61.09
C ILE A 131 36.62 -4.50 59.87
N LEU A 132 37.55 -5.44 59.82
CA LEU A 132 37.63 -6.42 58.76
C LEU A 132 36.40 -7.33 58.69
N ILE A 133 35.92 -7.79 59.88
CA ILE A 133 34.70 -8.61 59.97
C ILE A 133 33.48 -7.81 59.45
N TYR A 134 33.32 -6.57 59.89
CA TYR A 134 32.22 -5.70 59.45
C TYR A 134 32.28 -5.48 57.94
N LEU A 135 33.41 -5.12 57.36
CA LEU A 135 33.56 -4.91 55.93
C LEU A 135 33.29 -6.18 55.12
N LYS A 136 33.65 -7.38 55.64
CA LYS A 136 33.30 -8.68 55.02
C LYS A 136 31.79 -8.93 55.08
N GLN A 137 31.12 -8.66 56.20
CA GLN A 137 29.68 -8.81 56.33
C GLN A 137 28.90 -7.93 55.33
N VAL A 138 29.39 -6.73 55.09
CA VAL A 138 28.82 -5.79 54.10
C VAL A 138 29.24 -6.08 52.67
N LYS A 139 29.89 -7.24 52.43
CA LYS A 139 30.32 -7.76 51.12
C LYS A 139 31.37 -6.90 50.40
N PHE A 140 32.30 -6.26 51.12
CA PHE A 140 33.48 -5.66 50.52
C PHE A 140 34.56 -6.72 50.23
N LYS A 141 35.24 -6.58 49.09
CA LYS A 141 36.52 -7.26 48.85
C LYS A 141 37.62 -6.46 49.55
N ILE A 142 38.44 -7.13 50.40
CA ILE A 142 39.37 -6.45 51.28
C ILE A 142 40.80 -6.92 50.96
N LYS A 143 41.75 -5.98 51.01
CA LYS A 143 43.18 -6.23 51.03
C LYS A 143 43.76 -5.45 52.19
N GLU A 144 44.52 -6.15 53.07
CA GLU A 144 45.26 -5.59 54.18
C GLU A 144 46.74 -5.55 53.84
N LYS A 145 47.40 -4.45 54.19
CA LYS A 145 48.83 -4.29 54.01
C LYS A 145 49.43 -3.60 55.25
N SER A 146 50.35 -4.26 55.90
CA SER A 146 51.16 -3.65 57.00
C SER A 146 52.30 -2.89 56.37
N LYS A 147 52.55 -1.68 56.86
CA LYS A 147 53.67 -0.84 56.46
C LYS A 147 54.86 -1.05 57.44
N GLU A 148 56.05 -0.71 56.98
CA GLU A 148 57.29 -0.85 57.76
C GLU A 148 57.31 -0.04 59.08
N ASN A 149 56.54 1.02 59.14
CA ASN A 149 56.35 1.88 60.30
C ASN A 149 55.30 1.35 61.30
N GLY A 150 54.75 0.16 61.10
CA GLY A 150 53.70 -0.44 61.94
C GLY A 150 52.29 -0.06 61.63
N ASP A 151 52.03 0.85 60.66
CA ASP A 151 50.69 1.24 60.23
C ASP A 151 50.06 0.12 59.41
N ILE A 152 48.74 0.00 59.55
CA ILE A 152 47.92 -0.96 58.79
C ILE A 152 47.08 -0.22 57.79
N LEU A 153 47.27 -0.47 56.49
CA LEU A 153 46.40 0.04 55.40
C LEU A 153 45.37 -1.01 55.02
N ILE A 154 44.11 -0.70 55.20
CA ILE A 154 43.00 -1.54 54.77
C ILE A 154 42.37 -0.91 53.52
N VAL A 155 42.40 -1.63 52.40
CA VAL A 155 41.74 -1.22 51.16
C VAL A 155 40.53 -2.13 50.93
N ALA A 156 39.35 -1.53 50.86
CA ALA A 156 38.11 -2.24 50.68
C ALA A 156 37.37 -1.76 49.42
N LYS A 157 36.94 -2.68 48.57
CA LYS A 157 36.24 -2.40 47.33
C LYS A 157 34.88 -3.10 47.30
N LYS A 158 33.84 -2.39 46.79
CA LYS A 158 32.51 -2.94 46.53
C LYS A 158 31.93 -2.32 45.28
N GLY A 159 31.13 -3.07 44.54
CA GLY A 159 30.39 -2.56 43.38
C GLY A 159 31.23 -2.37 42.11
N ASN A 160 32.45 -2.96 42.05
CA ASN A 160 33.33 -2.83 40.87
C ASN A 160 32.67 -3.26 39.53
N TYR A 161 31.73 -4.22 39.60
CA TYR A 161 31.01 -4.71 38.41
C TYR A 161 30.17 -3.64 37.71
N GLN A 162 29.74 -2.58 38.43
CA GLN A 162 28.97 -1.50 37.85
C GLN A 162 29.70 -0.77 36.72
N ARG A 163 31.05 -0.72 36.77
CA ARG A 163 31.85 -0.11 35.72
C ARG A 163 31.98 -0.98 34.45
N LEU A 164 31.67 -2.28 34.54
CA LEU A 164 31.59 -3.15 33.37
C LEU A 164 30.36 -2.81 32.51
N GLY A 165 29.28 -2.29 33.10
CA GLY A 165 28.14 -1.81 32.37
C GLY A 165 28.50 -0.75 31.32
N TYR A 166 29.44 0.16 31.66
CA TYR A 166 29.91 1.14 30.68
C TYR A 166 30.54 0.46 29.44
N ILE A 167 31.36 -0.58 29.66
CA ILE A 167 32.01 -1.31 28.54
C ILE A 167 30.92 -2.05 27.73
N LEU A 168 30.00 -2.76 28.39
CA LEU A 168 28.95 -3.53 27.74
C LEU A 168 28.03 -2.65 26.89
N THR A 169 27.57 -1.52 27.44
CA THR A 169 26.70 -0.60 26.69
C THR A 169 27.41 -0.02 25.46
N HIS A 170 28.65 0.40 25.59
CA HIS A 170 29.37 0.98 24.46
C HIS A 170 29.72 -0.08 23.41
N VAL A 171 30.10 -1.28 23.82
CA VAL A 171 30.32 -2.42 22.91
C VAL A 171 29.01 -2.79 22.23
N GLY A 172 27.89 -2.81 22.96
CA GLY A 172 26.55 -3.04 22.39
C GLY A 172 26.21 -2.07 21.27
N VAL A 173 26.45 -0.77 21.48
CA VAL A 173 26.24 0.25 20.44
C VAL A 173 27.11 -0.03 19.19
N VAL A 174 28.40 -0.34 19.39
CA VAL A 174 29.28 -0.66 18.26
C VAL A 174 28.79 -1.88 17.49
N VAL A 175 28.38 -2.94 18.20
CA VAL A 175 27.87 -4.17 17.58
C VAL A 175 26.59 -3.92 16.81
N ILE A 176 25.64 -3.11 17.34
CA ILE A 176 24.43 -2.71 16.64
C ILE A 176 24.76 -1.95 15.36
N CYS A 177 25.66 -0.96 15.45
CA CYS A 177 26.05 -0.16 14.29
C CYS A 177 26.77 -0.99 13.23
N LEU A 178 27.61 -1.94 13.61
CA LEU A 178 28.26 -2.88 12.68
C LEU A 178 27.21 -3.77 11.99
N GLY A 179 26.22 -4.27 12.74
CA GLY A 179 25.08 -5.00 12.17
C GLY A 179 24.33 -4.16 11.11
N GLY A 180 24.02 -2.90 11.43
CA GLY A 180 23.37 -1.99 10.48
C GLY A 180 24.23 -1.69 9.24
N LEU A 181 25.55 -1.60 9.38
CA LEU A 181 26.46 -1.44 8.23
C LEU A 181 26.52 -2.70 7.35
N LEU A 182 26.46 -3.89 7.94
CA LEU A 182 26.41 -5.15 7.18
C LEU A 182 25.15 -5.26 6.33
N ASP A 183 24.01 -4.79 6.85
CA ASP A 183 22.74 -4.79 6.14
C ASP A 183 22.57 -3.57 5.20
N GLY A 184 23.49 -2.62 5.22
CA GLY A 184 23.44 -1.36 4.47
C GLY A 184 23.72 -1.45 2.97
N ASN A 185 23.75 -2.64 2.36
CA ASN A 185 24.02 -2.87 0.93
C ASN A 185 25.34 -2.21 0.45
N LEU A 186 26.36 -2.11 1.33
CA LEU A 186 27.63 -1.43 1.02
C LEU A 186 28.33 -2.04 -0.19
N THR A 187 28.27 -3.37 -0.35
CA THR A 187 28.87 -4.09 -1.48
C THR A 187 28.25 -3.64 -2.79
N PHE A 188 26.90 -3.57 -2.86
CA PHE A 188 26.20 -3.09 -4.04
C PHE A 188 26.54 -1.62 -4.33
N LYS A 189 26.54 -0.74 -3.32
CA LYS A 189 26.85 0.68 -3.49
C LYS A 189 28.27 0.91 -4.01
N ALA A 190 29.22 0.12 -3.56
CA ALA A 190 30.57 0.15 -4.10
C ALA A 190 30.61 -0.29 -5.56
N GLN A 191 29.87 -1.34 -5.94
CA GLN A 191 29.77 -1.82 -7.32
C GLN A 191 29.04 -0.81 -8.23
N GLU A 192 27.98 -0.14 -7.74
CA GLU A 192 27.29 0.95 -8.45
C GLU A 192 28.25 2.13 -8.69
N LEU A 193 28.98 2.56 -7.67
CA LEU A 193 29.93 3.67 -7.75
C LEU A 193 31.07 3.39 -8.74
N LEU A 194 31.54 2.14 -8.78
CA LEU A 194 32.60 1.69 -9.70
C LEU A 194 32.08 1.35 -11.11
N GLY A 195 30.77 1.43 -11.34
CA GLY A 195 30.14 1.14 -12.62
C GLY A 195 29.99 -0.33 -12.97
N TYR A 196 30.26 -1.24 -12.03
CA TYR A 196 30.08 -2.69 -12.24
C TYR A 196 28.63 -3.14 -12.21
N LYS A 197 27.76 -2.39 -11.54
CA LYS A 197 26.32 -2.64 -11.48
C LYS A 197 25.54 -1.39 -11.86
N LYS A 198 24.42 -1.60 -12.59
CA LYS A 198 23.54 -0.54 -13.08
C LYS A 198 22.08 -0.93 -12.84
N ILE A 199 21.27 0.02 -12.39
CA ILE A 199 19.84 -0.16 -12.19
C ILE A 199 19.15 -0.28 -13.55
N GLU A 200 18.24 -1.26 -13.71
CA GLU A 200 17.39 -1.42 -14.88
C GLU A 200 16.12 -0.57 -14.68
N THR A 201 15.80 0.23 -15.68
CA THR A 201 14.63 1.12 -15.66
C THR A 201 13.54 0.69 -16.65
N LEU A 202 13.85 -0.25 -17.55
CA LEU A 202 12.88 -0.77 -18.50
C LEU A 202 12.09 -1.92 -17.86
N ASP A 203 10.79 -1.93 -18.08
CA ASP A 203 9.92 -3.04 -17.67
C ASP A 203 10.07 -4.20 -18.67
N ILE A 204 11.03 -5.06 -18.42
CA ILE A 204 11.36 -6.21 -19.25
C ILE A 204 11.36 -7.51 -18.42
N PRO A 205 11.07 -8.66 -19.04
CA PRO A 205 11.14 -9.95 -18.37
C PRO A 205 12.50 -10.20 -17.72
N ALA A 206 12.53 -10.79 -16.53
CA ALA A 206 13.76 -11.06 -15.76
C ALA A 206 14.83 -11.81 -16.59
N SER A 207 14.42 -12.69 -17.50
CA SER A 207 15.32 -13.43 -18.41
C SER A 207 16.04 -12.56 -19.44
N LYS A 208 15.54 -11.34 -19.69
CA LYS A 208 16.14 -10.38 -20.64
C LYS A 208 16.94 -9.28 -19.94
N VAL A 209 16.92 -9.24 -18.61
CA VAL A 209 17.67 -8.24 -17.84
C VAL A 209 19.15 -8.50 -17.96
N PRO A 210 19.97 -7.48 -18.36
CA PRO A 210 21.42 -7.62 -18.53
C PRO A 210 22.12 -8.02 -17.23
N GLU A 211 23.25 -8.71 -17.34
CA GLU A 211 24.06 -9.18 -16.21
C GLU A 211 24.54 -8.04 -15.28
N VAL A 212 24.74 -6.86 -15.85
CA VAL A 212 25.10 -5.65 -15.10
C VAL A 212 23.98 -5.22 -14.13
N SER A 213 22.73 -5.64 -14.37
CA SER A 213 21.55 -5.34 -13.54
C SER A 213 21.08 -6.56 -12.73
N ARG A 214 21.93 -7.59 -12.60
CA ARG A 214 21.66 -8.79 -11.81
C ARG A 214 22.61 -8.89 -10.62
N LEU A 215 22.10 -9.40 -9.50
CA LEU A 215 22.85 -9.72 -8.29
C LEU A 215 22.91 -11.24 -8.13
N SER A 216 24.11 -11.76 -7.87
CA SER A 216 24.30 -13.20 -7.70
C SER A 216 23.65 -13.73 -6.42
N SER A 217 23.43 -15.04 -6.34
CA SER A 217 22.93 -15.73 -5.15
C SER A 217 23.83 -15.56 -3.92
N ASP A 218 25.12 -15.23 -4.11
CA ASP A 218 26.09 -14.99 -3.04
C ASP A 218 26.00 -13.59 -2.44
N ASN A 219 25.10 -12.73 -2.96
CA ASN A 219 24.91 -11.41 -2.38
C ASN A 219 24.66 -11.50 -0.87
N THR A 220 25.40 -10.68 -0.12
CA THR A 220 25.46 -10.81 1.35
C THR A 220 24.20 -10.30 2.05
N SER A 221 23.59 -9.25 1.51
CA SER A 221 22.41 -8.61 2.10
C SER A 221 21.50 -8.09 0.98
N PHE A 222 20.21 -8.32 1.10
CA PHE A 222 19.20 -7.76 0.19
C PHE A 222 17.80 -7.81 0.80
N ARG A 223 16.93 -6.96 0.24
CA ARG A 223 15.50 -7.01 0.41
C ARG A 223 14.86 -6.94 -0.96
N ALA A 224 14.20 -8.01 -1.37
CA ALA A 224 13.66 -8.18 -2.70
C ALA A 224 12.19 -8.61 -2.64
N ASN A 225 11.44 -8.32 -3.68
CA ASN A 225 10.05 -8.74 -3.83
C ASN A 225 9.93 -9.76 -4.96
N MET A 226 9.06 -10.73 -4.78
CA MET A 226 8.73 -11.76 -5.76
C MET A 226 7.22 -11.93 -5.79
N THR A 227 6.63 -11.98 -6.95
CA THR A 227 5.21 -12.31 -7.10
C THR A 227 5.08 -13.65 -7.80
N LEU A 228 4.42 -14.59 -7.17
CA LEU A 228 4.17 -15.93 -7.71
C LEU A 228 2.68 -16.13 -7.91
N VAL A 229 2.31 -16.55 -9.11
CA VAL A 229 0.96 -17.01 -9.42
C VAL A 229 0.81 -18.45 -8.94
N GLU A 230 -0.37 -18.86 -8.52
CA GLU A 230 -0.66 -20.25 -8.15
C GLU A 230 -0.23 -21.24 -9.23
N GLY A 231 0.49 -22.28 -8.83
CA GLY A 231 1.15 -23.24 -9.71
C GLY A 231 2.42 -22.72 -10.37
N GLY A 232 2.72 -21.42 -10.25
CA GLY A 232 3.93 -20.80 -10.78
C GLY A 232 5.15 -20.98 -9.89
N SER A 233 6.33 -20.83 -10.47
CA SER A 233 7.59 -20.96 -9.75
C SER A 233 8.66 -20.05 -10.33
N ASP A 234 9.51 -19.52 -9.44
CA ASP A 234 10.64 -18.69 -9.84
C ASP A 234 11.83 -18.87 -8.88
N ASN A 235 13.02 -18.49 -9.36
CA ASN A 235 14.26 -18.45 -8.60
C ASN A 235 14.91 -17.06 -8.64
N VAL A 236 14.16 -16.02 -9.02
CA VAL A 236 14.61 -14.63 -9.04
C VAL A 236 13.64 -13.73 -8.30
N ALA A 237 14.17 -12.67 -7.67
CA ALA A 237 13.39 -11.65 -7.00
C ALA A 237 13.86 -10.26 -7.42
N PHE A 238 13.05 -9.24 -7.23
CA PHE A 238 13.32 -7.87 -7.68
C PHE A 238 13.66 -6.97 -6.49
N VAL A 239 14.87 -6.43 -6.48
CA VAL A 239 15.32 -5.41 -5.53
C VAL A 239 14.96 -4.04 -6.12
N ARG A 240 13.97 -3.37 -5.57
CA ARG A 240 13.61 -2.01 -6.01
C ARG A 240 14.65 -1.01 -5.57
N MET A 241 15.04 -0.14 -6.48
CA MET A 241 15.99 0.94 -6.23
C MET A 241 15.66 2.15 -7.09
N LYS A 242 15.46 3.32 -6.45
CA LYS A 242 15.15 4.59 -7.15
C LYS A 242 13.95 4.42 -8.11
N ASP A 243 14.17 4.71 -9.40
CA ASP A 243 13.22 4.60 -10.50
C ASP A 243 13.23 3.25 -11.24
N GLY A 244 14.01 2.26 -10.73
CA GLY A 244 14.17 0.98 -11.37
C GLY A 244 14.34 -0.18 -10.39
N TYR A 245 15.01 -1.23 -10.86
CA TYR A 245 15.20 -2.46 -10.10
C TYR A 245 16.49 -3.19 -10.49
N LEU A 246 16.86 -4.15 -9.64
CA LEU A 246 17.87 -5.17 -9.92
C LEU A 246 17.23 -6.54 -9.77
N VAL A 247 17.69 -7.51 -10.54
CA VAL A 247 17.27 -8.91 -10.37
C VAL A 247 18.22 -9.60 -9.42
N GLN A 248 17.69 -10.14 -8.31
CA GLN A 248 18.41 -10.94 -7.34
C GLN A 248 18.18 -12.41 -7.64
N ASP A 249 19.24 -13.13 -7.99
CA ASP A 249 19.21 -14.58 -8.17
C ASP A 249 19.17 -15.29 -6.81
N LEU A 250 18.35 -16.31 -6.70
CA LEU A 250 18.21 -17.11 -5.48
C LEU A 250 18.92 -18.45 -5.64
N PRO A 251 19.51 -19.02 -4.58
CA PRO A 251 20.15 -20.34 -4.64
C PRO A 251 19.15 -21.51 -4.64
N PHE A 252 17.85 -21.22 -4.62
CA PHE A 252 16.77 -22.19 -4.64
C PHE A 252 15.58 -21.63 -5.42
N LYS A 253 14.66 -22.49 -5.81
CA LYS A 253 13.43 -22.16 -6.52
C LYS A 253 12.26 -22.20 -5.56
N ILE A 254 11.36 -21.21 -5.65
CA ILE A 254 10.12 -21.15 -4.89
C ILE A 254 8.96 -21.42 -5.82
N THR A 255 8.09 -22.34 -5.46
CA THR A 255 6.81 -22.62 -6.15
C THR A 255 5.67 -22.26 -5.22
N LEU A 256 4.70 -21.50 -5.69
CA LEU A 256 3.43 -21.28 -4.99
C LEU A 256 2.46 -22.39 -5.36
N LYS A 257 2.10 -23.24 -4.38
CA LYS A 257 1.16 -24.35 -4.58
C LYS A 257 -0.29 -23.88 -4.48
N ASP A 258 -0.57 -23.03 -3.48
CA ASP A 258 -1.90 -22.51 -3.17
C ASP A 258 -1.78 -21.21 -2.36
N PHE A 259 -2.72 -20.28 -2.58
CA PHE A 259 -2.83 -19.05 -1.80
C PHE A 259 -4.25 -18.91 -1.25
N ARG A 260 -4.39 -18.64 0.02
CA ARG A 260 -5.67 -18.57 0.71
C ARG A 260 -5.86 -17.30 1.49
N ILE A 261 -7.02 -16.69 1.31
CA ILE A 261 -7.49 -15.59 2.14
C ILE A 261 -8.61 -16.11 3.04
N ASN A 262 -8.34 -16.23 4.33
CA ASN A 262 -9.37 -16.54 5.31
C ASN A 262 -10.08 -15.26 5.72
N HIS A 263 -11.39 -15.29 5.83
CA HIS A 263 -12.23 -14.14 6.16
C HIS A 263 -12.92 -14.33 7.51
N TYR A 264 -13.17 -13.21 8.21
CA TYR A 264 -14.11 -13.18 9.34
C TYR A 264 -15.54 -13.34 8.84
N SER A 265 -16.48 -13.61 9.75
CA SER A 265 -17.93 -13.65 9.43
C SER A 265 -18.46 -12.31 8.88
N THR A 266 -17.75 -11.22 9.12
CA THR A 266 -18.03 -9.89 8.55
C THR A 266 -17.59 -9.71 7.10
N GLY A 267 -16.88 -10.70 6.52
CA GLY A 267 -16.26 -10.62 5.20
C GLY A 267 -14.89 -9.93 5.16
N MET A 268 -14.41 -9.38 6.29
CA MET A 268 -13.07 -8.80 6.38
C MET A 268 -11.99 -9.89 6.32
N PRO A 269 -10.86 -9.66 5.63
CA PRO A 269 -9.74 -10.60 5.65
C PRO A 269 -9.23 -10.83 7.08
N LYS A 270 -9.00 -12.10 7.43
CA LYS A 270 -8.49 -12.55 8.73
C LYS A 270 -7.02 -12.96 8.65
N SER A 271 -6.67 -13.75 7.66
CA SER A 271 -5.29 -14.19 7.40
C SER A 271 -5.05 -14.38 5.90
N PHE A 272 -3.79 -14.25 5.53
CA PHE A 272 -3.27 -14.53 4.20
C PHE A 272 -2.23 -15.62 4.34
N GLU A 273 -2.39 -16.73 3.62
CA GLU A 273 -1.56 -17.92 3.73
C GLU A 273 -1.08 -18.37 2.36
N SER A 274 0.22 -18.66 2.23
CA SER A 274 0.82 -19.22 1.02
C SER A 274 1.44 -20.57 1.32
N ASP A 275 1.04 -21.60 0.56
CA ASP A 275 1.67 -22.91 0.58
C ASP A 275 2.80 -22.93 -0.44
N LEU A 276 4.02 -22.93 0.06
CA LEU A 276 5.25 -22.84 -0.73
C LEU A 276 5.94 -24.20 -0.81
N VAL A 277 6.51 -24.49 -1.98
CA VAL A 277 7.43 -25.60 -2.20
C VAL A 277 8.80 -25.02 -2.55
N ILE A 278 9.78 -25.30 -1.70
CA ILE A 278 11.17 -24.88 -1.93
C ILE A 278 11.94 -26.04 -2.54
N SER A 279 12.50 -25.83 -3.72
CA SER A 279 13.32 -26.79 -4.45
C SER A 279 14.75 -26.29 -4.56
N ASP A 280 15.69 -27.03 -4.01
CA ASP A 280 17.09 -26.69 -3.97
C ASP A 280 17.88 -27.65 -4.85
N PRO A 281 18.71 -27.17 -5.80
CA PRO A 281 19.52 -28.05 -6.63
C PRO A 281 20.50 -28.95 -5.87
N GLU A 282 20.92 -28.54 -4.66
CA GLU A 282 21.84 -29.31 -3.82
C GLU A 282 21.14 -30.42 -3.01
N PHE A 283 19.81 -30.36 -2.85
CA PHE A 283 19.04 -31.30 -2.07
C PHE A 283 17.89 -31.89 -2.91
N PRO A 284 17.83 -33.22 -3.06
CA PRO A 284 16.84 -33.87 -3.92
C PRO A 284 15.41 -33.80 -3.36
N GLN A 285 15.26 -33.48 -2.09
CA GLN A 285 13.97 -33.45 -1.42
C GLN A 285 13.48 -32.00 -1.28
N SER A 286 12.35 -31.68 -1.89
CA SER A 286 11.71 -30.37 -1.75
C SER A 286 11.07 -30.22 -0.37
N ILE A 287 11.04 -28.98 0.13
CA ILE A 287 10.46 -28.61 1.42
C ILE A 287 9.12 -27.95 1.18
N GLU A 288 8.03 -28.52 1.68
CA GLU A 288 6.71 -27.87 1.70
C GLU A 288 6.54 -27.08 3.00
N LYS A 289 6.11 -25.83 2.88
CA LYS A 289 5.89 -24.94 4.03
C LYS A 289 4.79 -23.92 3.77
N THR A 290 3.86 -23.82 4.71
CA THR A 290 2.88 -22.72 4.75
C THR A 290 3.49 -21.52 5.47
N ILE A 291 3.40 -20.37 4.86
CA ILE A 291 3.73 -19.08 5.48
C ILE A 291 2.48 -18.21 5.61
N SER A 292 2.49 -17.30 6.56
CA SER A 292 1.43 -16.30 6.72
C SER A 292 2.01 -14.96 7.20
N VAL A 293 1.18 -13.93 7.27
CA VAL A 293 1.59 -12.61 7.78
C VAL A 293 2.19 -12.78 9.20
N ASN A 294 3.37 -12.23 9.43
CA ASN A 294 4.17 -12.33 10.65
C ASN A 294 4.71 -13.74 11.00
N HIS A 295 4.51 -14.75 10.13
CA HIS A 295 5.05 -16.09 10.29
C HIS A 295 5.87 -16.49 9.06
N PRO A 296 7.08 -15.89 8.90
CA PRO A 296 7.94 -16.19 7.75
C PRO A 296 8.59 -17.55 7.87
N PHE A 297 9.07 -18.04 6.73
CA PHE A 297 9.96 -19.20 6.67
C PHE A 297 11.36 -18.77 6.27
N THR A 298 12.38 -19.29 6.94
CA THR A 298 13.79 -18.98 6.63
C THR A 298 14.48 -20.21 6.06
N TYR A 299 15.10 -20.06 4.88
CA TYR A 299 15.88 -21.10 4.23
C TYR A 299 17.20 -20.51 3.69
N LYS A 300 18.34 -21.19 3.94
CA LYS A 300 19.69 -20.71 3.56
C LYS A 300 19.95 -19.23 3.95
N GLY A 301 19.46 -18.81 5.11
CA GLY A 301 19.62 -17.42 5.61
C GLY A 301 18.75 -16.38 4.90
N ILE A 302 17.86 -16.79 4.01
CA ILE A 302 16.88 -15.93 3.35
C ILE A 302 15.52 -16.15 4.02
N ALA A 303 14.97 -15.10 4.63
CA ALA A 303 13.62 -15.11 5.21
C ALA A 303 12.60 -14.74 4.14
N ILE A 304 11.55 -15.55 4.02
CA ILE A 304 10.46 -15.42 3.05
C ILE A 304 9.22 -15.00 3.82
N TYR A 305 8.72 -13.79 3.58
CA TYR A 305 7.55 -13.20 4.22
C TYR A 305 6.38 -13.17 3.25
N GLN A 306 5.17 -13.44 3.75
CA GLN A 306 3.94 -13.03 3.07
C GLN A 306 3.79 -11.52 3.18
N SER A 307 3.87 -10.78 2.07
CA SER A 307 3.86 -9.31 2.08
C SER A 307 2.63 -8.72 1.42
N ASP A 308 2.18 -9.29 0.32
CA ASP A 308 1.12 -8.75 -0.52
C ASP A 308 0.41 -9.87 -1.29
N PHE A 309 -0.66 -9.53 -1.98
CA PHE A 309 -1.36 -10.42 -2.91
C PHE A 309 -1.99 -9.60 -4.03
N GLN A 310 -2.20 -10.24 -5.17
CA GLN A 310 -2.88 -9.65 -6.30
C GLN A 310 -3.57 -10.73 -7.13
N ASP A 311 -4.36 -10.32 -8.13
CA ASP A 311 -4.90 -11.25 -9.10
C ASP A 311 -3.75 -11.93 -9.88
N GLY A 312 -3.88 -13.21 -10.11
CA GLY A 312 -2.88 -14.04 -10.81
C GLY A 312 -3.20 -14.27 -12.30
N GLY A 313 -4.12 -13.50 -12.86
CA GLY A 313 -4.63 -13.70 -14.21
C GLY A 313 -5.94 -14.49 -14.22
N THR A 314 -6.90 -14.07 -13.41
CA THR A 314 -8.27 -14.59 -13.38
C THR A 314 -8.89 -14.53 -14.77
N LYS A 315 -9.46 -15.65 -15.24
CA LYS A 315 -10.19 -15.70 -16.51
C LYS A 315 -11.62 -15.22 -16.30
N LEU A 316 -12.11 -14.46 -17.24
CA LEU A 316 -13.43 -13.81 -17.20
C LEU A 316 -14.25 -14.21 -18.42
N ASP A 317 -15.48 -14.67 -18.19
CA ASP A 317 -16.51 -14.79 -19.22
C ASP A 317 -17.44 -13.60 -19.13
N ILE A 318 -17.47 -12.81 -20.18
CA ILE A 318 -18.09 -11.47 -20.20
C ILE A 318 -19.20 -11.41 -21.24
N LYS A 319 -20.32 -10.80 -20.87
CA LYS A 319 -21.41 -10.45 -21.74
C LYS A 319 -21.51 -8.93 -21.87
N LEU A 320 -21.23 -8.42 -23.07
CA LEU A 320 -21.31 -7.01 -23.40
C LEU A 320 -22.70 -6.70 -23.97
N ARG A 321 -23.47 -5.87 -23.26
CA ARG A 321 -24.79 -5.44 -23.70
C ARG A 321 -24.72 -4.04 -24.30
N SER A 322 -25.19 -3.87 -25.54
CA SER A 322 -25.17 -2.57 -26.20
C SER A 322 -26.00 -1.54 -25.46
N LEU A 323 -25.43 -0.37 -25.19
CA LEU A 323 -26.12 0.76 -24.55
C LEU A 323 -26.87 1.64 -25.60
N PHE A 324 -26.34 1.78 -26.80
CA PHE A 324 -26.87 2.72 -27.80
C PHE A 324 -27.59 2.05 -28.98
N ASN A 325 -27.53 0.71 -29.06
CA ASN A 325 -28.18 -0.03 -30.14
C ASN A 325 -28.96 -1.22 -29.59
N SER A 326 -29.92 -1.74 -30.36
CA SER A 326 -30.66 -2.96 -30.02
C SER A 326 -29.97 -4.26 -30.50
N ASN A 327 -28.64 -4.25 -30.59
CA ASN A 327 -27.86 -5.41 -30.98
C ASN A 327 -27.87 -6.50 -29.92
N ALA A 328 -27.86 -7.77 -30.36
CA ALA A 328 -27.71 -8.89 -29.48
C ALA A 328 -26.42 -8.77 -28.62
N PRO A 329 -26.45 -9.23 -27.36
CA PRO A 329 -25.28 -9.18 -26.51
C PRO A 329 -24.09 -9.95 -27.09
N LYS A 330 -22.90 -9.37 -27.00
CA LYS A 330 -21.67 -10.04 -27.42
C LYS A 330 -21.08 -10.81 -26.24
N LYS A 331 -20.65 -12.04 -26.46
CA LYS A 331 -19.88 -12.82 -25.48
C LYS A 331 -18.42 -12.70 -25.83
N ILE A 332 -17.57 -12.36 -24.85
CA ILE A 332 -16.12 -12.33 -24.99
C ILE A 332 -15.48 -13.03 -23.78
N GLY A 333 -14.34 -13.69 -23.99
CA GLY A 333 -13.44 -14.11 -22.94
C GLY A 333 -12.39 -13.04 -22.71
N GLY A 334 -11.91 -12.93 -21.47
CA GLY A 334 -10.80 -12.08 -21.10
C GLY A 334 -10.00 -12.69 -19.98
N GLN A 335 -8.80 -12.21 -19.76
CA GLN A 335 -7.97 -12.59 -18.62
C GLN A 335 -7.41 -11.31 -17.99
N ILE A 336 -7.31 -11.27 -16.69
CA ILE A 336 -6.69 -10.13 -16.00
C ILE A 336 -5.24 -9.98 -16.48
N PHE A 337 -4.83 -8.74 -16.71
CA PHE A 337 -3.58 -8.28 -17.34
C PHE A 337 -3.52 -8.49 -18.87
N GLU A 338 -4.56 -8.99 -19.50
CA GLU A 338 -4.65 -9.11 -20.96
C GLU A 338 -5.48 -7.98 -21.59
N LYS A 339 -5.30 -7.86 -22.92
CA LYS A 339 -6.02 -6.90 -23.77
C LYS A 339 -6.87 -7.66 -24.76
N VAL A 340 -8.14 -7.31 -24.84
CA VAL A 340 -9.08 -7.87 -25.81
C VAL A 340 -9.53 -6.77 -26.75
N LYS A 341 -9.18 -6.90 -28.03
CA LYS A 341 -9.55 -5.94 -29.07
C LYS A 341 -10.88 -6.30 -29.72
N LEU A 342 -11.78 -5.32 -29.81
CA LEU A 342 -13.03 -5.41 -30.54
C LEU A 342 -12.90 -4.61 -31.84
N ASP A 343 -12.40 -5.24 -32.91
CA ASP A 343 -12.05 -4.56 -34.16
C ASP A 343 -13.22 -3.81 -34.81
N LYS A 344 -14.43 -4.39 -34.76
CA LYS A 344 -15.63 -3.75 -35.31
C LYS A 344 -16.00 -2.43 -34.62
N ASP A 345 -15.71 -2.31 -33.34
CA ASP A 345 -16.04 -1.13 -32.53
C ASP A 345 -14.84 -0.21 -32.32
N GLN A 346 -13.67 -0.62 -32.81
CA GLN A 346 -12.40 0.11 -32.70
C GLN A 346 -12.03 0.45 -31.25
N ILE A 347 -12.33 -0.45 -30.32
CA ILE A 347 -12.01 -0.33 -28.89
C ILE A 347 -11.22 -1.54 -28.39
N THR A 348 -10.42 -1.33 -27.37
CA THR A 348 -9.67 -2.37 -26.68
C THR A 348 -10.01 -2.36 -25.19
N TYR A 349 -10.41 -3.52 -24.68
CA TYR A 349 -10.54 -3.75 -23.25
C TYR A 349 -9.18 -4.16 -22.69
N GLU A 350 -8.72 -3.51 -21.64
CA GLU A 350 -7.54 -3.83 -20.86
C GLU A 350 -8.00 -4.21 -19.44
N PHE A 351 -7.92 -5.48 -19.09
CA PHE A 351 -8.39 -5.96 -17.78
C PHE A 351 -7.28 -5.79 -16.75
N ASN A 352 -7.56 -5.07 -15.64
CA ASN A 352 -6.54 -4.65 -14.69
C ASN A 352 -6.60 -5.43 -13.38
N ASP A 353 -7.81 -5.67 -12.84
CA ASP A 353 -7.96 -6.27 -11.51
C ASP A 353 -9.32 -6.98 -11.40
N PHE A 354 -9.34 -8.09 -10.70
CA PHE A 354 -10.56 -8.79 -10.28
C PHE A 354 -10.53 -8.97 -8.77
N ARG A 355 -11.60 -8.56 -8.12
CA ARG A 355 -11.79 -8.76 -6.69
C ARG A 355 -13.07 -9.55 -6.44
N LYS A 356 -12.93 -10.71 -5.83
CA LYS A 356 -14.05 -11.58 -5.46
C LYS A 356 -14.89 -10.99 -4.33
N PHE A 357 -14.25 -10.30 -3.40
CA PHE A 357 -14.88 -9.69 -2.22
C PHE A 357 -14.58 -8.19 -2.19
N ASN A 358 -15.65 -7.39 -2.04
CA ASN A 358 -15.55 -5.95 -1.86
C ASN A 358 -16.33 -5.57 -0.61
N ILE A 359 -15.62 -5.10 0.41
CA ILE A 359 -16.23 -4.66 1.66
C ILE A 359 -16.42 -3.15 1.60
N LEU A 360 -17.66 -2.73 1.49
CA LEU A 360 -18.05 -1.31 1.55
C LEU A 360 -18.75 -1.03 2.87
N HIS A 361 -18.51 0.17 3.41
CA HIS A 361 -19.24 0.68 4.57
C HIS A 361 -20.51 1.36 4.08
N LEU A 362 -21.61 0.64 4.13
CA LEU A 362 -22.90 1.14 3.69
C LEU A 362 -23.69 1.64 4.91
N LYS A 363 -24.41 2.77 4.73
CA LYS A 363 -25.29 3.32 5.76
C LYS A 363 -26.52 2.42 5.91
N GLU A 364 -26.73 1.92 7.10
CA GLU A 364 -27.92 1.18 7.49
C GLU A 364 -28.56 1.95 8.67
N GLY A 365 -29.48 2.88 8.36
CA GLY A 365 -29.98 3.87 9.31
C GLY A 365 -28.88 4.86 9.71
N GLU A 366 -28.66 5.07 11.02
CA GLU A 366 -27.61 5.96 11.55
C GLU A 366 -26.22 5.33 11.65
N LYS A 367 -26.07 4.03 11.36
CA LYS A 367 -24.81 3.29 11.51
C LYS A 367 -24.26 2.82 10.18
N GLU A 368 -22.97 3.00 9.99
CA GLU A 368 -22.22 2.38 8.88
C GLU A 368 -21.82 0.96 9.28
N LYS A 369 -22.20 -0.01 8.44
CA LYS A 369 -21.80 -1.42 8.63
C LYS A 369 -21.00 -1.91 7.42
N PRO A 370 -19.93 -2.68 7.66
CA PRO A 370 -19.21 -3.33 6.57
C PRO A 370 -20.11 -4.40 5.93
N ARG A 371 -20.29 -4.32 4.62
CA ARG A 371 -21.04 -5.30 3.83
C ARG A 371 -20.25 -5.73 2.61
N ASN A 372 -20.16 -7.01 2.37
CA ASN A 372 -19.61 -7.53 1.13
C ASN A 372 -20.61 -7.33 -0.01
N VAL A 373 -20.21 -6.56 -1.01
CA VAL A 373 -21.04 -6.24 -2.20
C VAL A 373 -20.74 -7.14 -3.40
N GLY A 374 -20.00 -8.22 -3.18
CA GLY A 374 -19.70 -9.22 -4.22
C GLY A 374 -18.49 -8.85 -5.09
N PRO A 375 -18.34 -9.54 -6.23
CA PRO A 375 -17.17 -9.34 -7.09
C PRO A 375 -17.21 -8.04 -7.87
N SER A 376 -16.00 -7.52 -8.18
CA SER A 376 -15.81 -6.39 -9.08
C SER A 376 -14.69 -6.64 -10.08
N VAL A 377 -14.78 -6.00 -11.22
CA VAL A 377 -13.74 -5.99 -12.25
C VAL A 377 -13.33 -4.55 -12.53
N THR A 378 -12.04 -4.29 -12.49
CA THR A 378 -11.44 -3.02 -12.95
C THR A 378 -10.84 -3.23 -14.32
N TYR A 379 -11.24 -2.40 -15.27
CA TYR A 379 -10.77 -2.47 -16.65
C TYR A 379 -10.69 -1.09 -17.28
N LYS A 380 -9.91 -0.97 -18.35
CA LYS A 380 -9.85 0.24 -19.18
C LYS A 380 -10.44 -0.06 -20.55
N ILE A 381 -11.15 0.91 -21.10
CA ILE A 381 -11.57 0.91 -22.49
C ILE A 381 -10.74 1.97 -23.21
N ARG A 382 -9.94 1.52 -24.17
CA ARG A 382 -9.10 2.38 -24.99
C ARG A 382 -9.65 2.45 -26.42
N ASN A 383 -9.77 3.66 -26.94
CA ASN A 383 -10.12 3.89 -28.34
C ASN A 383 -8.89 3.90 -29.25
N ASN A 384 -9.10 3.96 -30.58
CA ASN A 384 -8.00 3.99 -31.56
C ASN A 384 -7.14 5.26 -31.49
N SER A 385 -7.61 6.35 -30.90
CA SER A 385 -6.82 7.57 -30.69
C SER A 385 -5.87 7.46 -29.48
N GLY A 386 -5.92 6.33 -28.75
CA GLY A 386 -5.09 6.09 -27.56
C GLY A 386 -5.69 6.59 -26.26
N GLN A 387 -6.82 7.32 -26.28
CA GLN A 387 -7.51 7.73 -25.07
C GLN A 387 -8.11 6.54 -24.35
N ALA A 388 -7.98 6.49 -23.04
CA ALA A 388 -8.51 5.42 -22.21
C ALA A 388 -9.33 5.99 -21.06
N ARG A 389 -10.43 5.31 -20.73
CA ARG A 389 -11.24 5.54 -19.52
C ARG A 389 -11.15 4.28 -18.65
N GLU A 390 -11.07 4.48 -17.36
CA GLU A 390 -11.05 3.39 -16.39
C GLU A 390 -12.44 3.15 -15.81
N TYR A 391 -12.80 1.87 -15.69
CA TYR A 391 -14.10 1.42 -15.20
C TYR A 391 -13.92 0.49 -14.01
N LEU A 392 -14.80 0.63 -13.01
CA LEU A 392 -14.92 -0.27 -11.86
C LEU A 392 -16.36 -0.79 -11.83
N SER A 393 -16.57 -2.03 -12.27
CA SER A 393 -17.89 -2.64 -12.39
C SER A 393 -18.14 -3.64 -11.27
N TYR A 394 -19.12 -3.35 -10.41
CA TYR A 394 -19.61 -4.27 -9.38
C TYR A 394 -20.65 -5.21 -10.00
N GLN A 395 -20.54 -6.51 -9.72
CA GLN A 395 -21.31 -7.53 -10.43
C GLN A 395 -22.59 -7.94 -9.71
N TYR A 396 -22.77 -7.58 -8.45
CA TYR A 396 -24.02 -7.81 -7.72
C TYR A 396 -24.77 -6.49 -7.52
N ALA A 397 -26.09 -6.59 -7.52
CA ALA A 397 -26.92 -5.42 -7.23
C ALA A 397 -26.75 -4.99 -5.76
N MET A 398 -26.55 -3.70 -5.57
CA MET A 398 -26.42 -3.07 -4.25
C MET A 398 -27.72 -2.36 -3.88
N GLU A 399 -28.10 -2.50 -2.64
CA GLU A 399 -29.25 -1.79 -2.09
C GLU A 399 -28.85 -0.38 -1.66
N ILE A 400 -29.49 0.63 -2.23
CA ILE A 400 -29.33 2.05 -1.90
C ILE A 400 -30.73 2.64 -1.68
N ASP A 401 -30.99 3.15 -0.49
CA ASP A 401 -32.28 3.75 -0.11
C ASP A 401 -33.50 2.84 -0.42
N GLY A 402 -33.36 1.54 -0.13
CA GLY A 402 -34.41 0.52 -0.34
C GLY A 402 -34.64 0.16 -1.81
N ARG A 403 -33.69 0.46 -2.71
CA ARG A 403 -33.74 0.13 -4.15
C ARG A 403 -32.43 -0.54 -4.55
N SER A 404 -32.51 -1.50 -5.46
CA SER A 404 -31.36 -2.30 -5.90
C SER A 404 -30.81 -1.79 -7.23
N PHE A 405 -29.49 -1.57 -7.28
CA PHE A 405 -28.80 -1.06 -8.46
C PHE A 405 -27.52 -1.86 -8.74
N PHE A 406 -27.27 -2.12 -10.01
CA PHE A 406 -25.94 -2.47 -10.50
C PHE A 406 -25.14 -1.19 -10.72
N ILE A 407 -23.93 -1.15 -10.18
CA ILE A 407 -23.12 0.06 -10.13
C ILE A 407 -21.84 -0.15 -10.91
N THR A 408 -21.56 0.77 -11.84
CA THR A 408 -20.28 0.85 -12.52
C THR A 408 -19.73 2.26 -12.43
N GLY A 409 -18.55 2.41 -11.84
CA GLY A 409 -17.79 3.67 -11.81
C GLY A 409 -17.01 3.86 -13.09
N MET A 410 -16.86 5.11 -13.52
CA MET A 410 -15.99 5.53 -14.63
C MET A 410 -15.18 6.75 -14.22
N ARG A 411 -13.90 6.81 -14.61
CA ARG A 411 -13.04 8.00 -14.50
C ARG A 411 -12.12 8.13 -15.71
N GLU A 412 -11.70 9.35 -16.02
CA GLU A 412 -10.79 9.62 -17.14
C GLU A 412 -9.32 9.57 -16.71
N THR A 413 -9.03 9.98 -15.49
CA THR A 413 -7.68 9.95 -14.93
C THR A 413 -7.64 9.25 -13.56
N PRO A 414 -6.50 8.68 -13.15
CA PRO A 414 -6.38 8.01 -11.83
C PRO A 414 -6.60 8.93 -10.62
N GLN A 415 -6.45 10.25 -10.81
CA GLN A 415 -6.61 11.26 -9.75
C GLN A 415 -8.07 11.67 -9.55
N GLU A 416 -8.94 11.40 -10.54
CA GLU A 416 -10.36 11.73 -10.45
C GLU A 416 -11.13 10.70 -9.62
N GLU A 417 -12.18 11.17 -8.95
CA GLU A 417 -13.16 10.28 -8.34
C GLU A 417 -14.01 9.59 -9.40
N PHE A 418 -14.46 8.37 -9.10
CA PHE A 418 -15.36 7.66 -9.99
C PHE A 418 -16.74 8.34 -10.07
N LYS A 419 -17.23 8.56 -11.29
CA LYS A 419 -18.63 8.88 -11.58
C LYS A 419 -19.37 7.58 -11.80
N TYR A 420 -20.52 7.43 -11.17
CA TYR A 420 -21.22 6.14 -11.14
C TYR A 420 -22.46 6.12 -12.02
N LEU A 421 -22.50 5.16 -12.96
CA LEU A 421 -23.71 4.71 -13.63
C LEU A 421 -24.43 3.72 -12.70
N LYS A 422 -25.70 4.01 -12.36
CA LYS A 422 -26.54 3.20 -11.48
C LYS A 422 -27.69 2.62 -12.29
N VAL A 423 -27.56 1.37 -12.72
CA VAL A 423 -28.59 0.67 -13.48
C VAL A 423 -29.54 -0.03 -12.51
N PRO A 424 -30.86 0.28 -12.50
CA PRO A 424 -31.78 -0.37 -11.58
C PRO A 424 -31.91 -1.86 -11.89
N ALA A 425 -31.90 -2.67 -10.82
CA ALA A 425 -32.18 -4.10 -10.90
C ALA A 425 -33.69 -4.34 -11.03
N ASP A 426 -34.07 -5.29 -11.85
CA ASP A 426 -35.44 -5.79 -11.94
C ASP A 426 -35.83 -6.71 -10.76
N LYS A 427 -37.07 -7.18 -10.73
CA LYS A 427 -37.56 -8.10 -9.68
C LYS A 427 -36.85 -9.45 -9.63
N LYS A 428 -36.13 -9.84 -10.70
CA LYS A 428 -35.33 -11.07 -10.79
C LYS A 428 -33.88 -10.84 -10.37
N GLY A 429 -33.50 -9.59 -10.05
CA GLY A 429 -32.13 -9.21 -9.73
C GLY A 429 -31.23 -9.16 -10.96
N SER A 430 -31.77 -8.83 -12.13
CA SER A 430 -31.05 -8.65 -13.38
C SER A 430 -31.24 -7.24 -13.95
N ILE A 431 -30.53 -6.91 -15.04
CA ILE A 431 -30.69 -5.66 -15.79
C ILE A 431 -31.59 -5.82 -17.03
N ASP A 432 -32.25 -6.96 -17.19
CA ASP A 432 -32.97 -7.30 -18.40
C ASP A 432 -34.13 -6.32 -18.66
N ASP A 433 -34.93 -6.02 -17.62
CA ASP A 433 -36.05 -5.08 -17.75
C ASP A 433 -35.56 -3.66 -18.10
N PHE A 434 -34.40 -3.22 -17.54
CA PHE A 434 -33.79 -1.95 -17.95
C PHE A 434 -33.39 -1.95 -19.42
N MET A 435 -32.75 -3.01 -19.91
CA MET A 435 -32.35 -3.12 -21.31
C MET A 435 -33.55 -3.11 -22.26
N LEU A 436 -34.63 -3.81 -21.90
CA LEU A 436 -35.87 -3.80 -22.66
C LEU A 436 -36.56 -2.41 -22.67
N PHE A 437 -36.52 -1.73 -21.53
CA PHE A 437 -37.10 -0.37 -21.44
C PHE A 437 -36.24 0.65 -22.18
N LYS A 438 -34.93 0.55 -22.12
CA LYS A 438 -33.97 1.33 -22.93
C LYS A 438 -34.28 1.19 -24.43
N GLU A 439 -34.50 -0.04 -24.91
CA GLU A 439 -34.89 -0.28 -26.31
C GLU A 439 -36.20 0.42 -26.66
N ALA A 440 -37.18 0.44 -25.76
CA ALA A 440 -38.44 1.16 -25.98
C ALA A 440 -38.23 2.68 -26.06
N LEU A 441 -37.33 3.25 -25.22
CA LEU A 441 -36.94 4.67 -25.26
C LEU A 441 -36.23 5.07 -26.56
N GLN A 442 -35.58 4.13 -27.25
CA GLN A 442 -34.88 4.34 -28.52
C GLN A 442 -35.73 4.02 -29.77
N ASN A 443 -36.95 3.51 -29.58
CA ASN A 443 -37.81 3.09 -30.67
C ASN A 443 -38.72 4.24 -31.14
N GLU A 444 -38.35 4.89 -32.25
CA GLU A 444 -39.08 6.04 -32.81
C GLU A 444 -40.56 5.73 -33.11
N ALA A 445 -40.88 4.54 -33.66
CA ALA A 445 -42.24 4.15 -33.97
C ALA A 445 -43.08 4.02 -32.68
N LEU A 446 -42.48 3.46 -31.61
CA LEU A 446 -43.16 3.34 -30.33
C LEU A 446 -43.32 4.68 -29.63
N ILE A 447 -42.35 5.58 -29.72
CA ILE A 447 -42.43 6.96 -29.21
C ILE A 447 -43.57 7.71 -29.91
N SER A 448 -43.65 7.62 -31.23
CA SER A 448 -44.71 8.27 -32.02
C SER A 448 -46.08 7.72 -31.66
N ALA A 449 -46.25 6.41 -31.53
CA ALA A 449 -47.51 5.80 -31.10
C ALA A 449 -47.96 6.26 -29.70
N VAL A 450 -46.98 6.37 -28.75
CA VAL A 450 -47.25 6.86 -27.40
C VAL A 450 -47.57 8.36 -27.40
N ALA A 451 -46.90 9.19 -28.20
CA ALA A 451 -47.18 10.61 -28.32
C ALA A 451 -48.62 10.84 -28.81
N LYS A 452 -49.04 10.10 -29.83
CA LYS A 452 -50.43 10.12 -30.35
C LYS A 452 -51.44 9.70 -29.28
N LYS A 453 -51.16 8.65 -28.52
CA LYS A 453 -52.03 8.20 -27.43
C LYS A 453 -52.18 9.28 -26.34
N ILE A 454 -51.09 9.90 -25.92
CA ILE A 454 -51.12 10.97 -24.91
C ILE A 454 -51.91 12.18 -25.40
N ALA A 455 -51.70 12.59 -26.65
CA ALA A 455 -52.44 13.69 -27.25
C ALA A 455 -53.95 13.40 -27.25
N ASN A 456 -54.37 12.17 -27.60
CA ASN A 456 -55.74 11.73 -27.57
C ASN A 456 -56.37 11.71 -26.16
N GLN A 457 -55.59 11.37 -25.14
CA GLN A 457 -56.06 11.29 -23.75
C GLN A 457 -56.09 12.64 -23.03
N SER A 458 -55.21 13.56 -23.40
CA SER A 458 -55.03 14.85 -22.73
C SER A 458 -55.98 15.94 -23.24
N MET A 459 -56.61 15.74 -24.40
CA MET A 459 -57.47 16.72 -25.04
C MET A 459 -58.88 16.16 -25.30
N ASN A 460 -59.94 16.86 -24.82
CA ASN A 460 -61.31 16.48 -25.04
C ASN A 460 -61.66 16.53 -26.54
N ALA A 461 -62.68 15.75 -26.96
CA ALA A 461 -63.08 15.59 -28.35
C ALA A 461 -63.48 16.90 -29.08
N ASP A 462 -63.74 17.97 -28.33
CA ASP A 462 -64.11 19.26 -28.83
C ASP A 462 -62.97 20.25 -29.17
N LYS A 463 -61.70 19.85 -29.00
CA LYS A 463 -60.54 20.70 -29.34
C LYS A 463 -60.12 20.46 -30.79
N ASN A 464 -59.80 21.57 -31.45
CA ASN A 464 -59.37 21.66 -32.85
C ASN A 464 -58.24 20.64 -33.12
N ASP A 465 -58.36 19.78 -34.12
CA ASP A 465 -57.40 18.75 -34.52
C ASP A 465 -55.99 19.29 -34.69
N THR A 466 -55.83 20.55 -35.10
CA THR A 466 -54.53 21.23 -35.24
C THR A 466 -53.78 21.40 -33.91
N VAL A 467 -54.52 21.68 -32.81
CA VAL A 467 -53.86 21.81 -31.46
C VAL A 467 -53.44 20.46 -30.96
N LYS A 468 -54.24 19.43 -31.27
CA LYS A 468 -53.90 18.05 -30.89
C LYS A 468 -52.69 17.54 -31.64
N GLU A 469 -52.57 17.76 -32.92
CA GLU A 469 -51.44 17.43 -33.76
C GLU A 469 -50.18 18.20 -33.32
N SER A 470 -50.30 19.48 -33.00
CA SER A 470 -49.22 20.30 -32.46
C SER A 470 -48.69 19.75 -31.13
N PHE A 471 -49.57 19.28 -30.24
CA PHE A 471 -49.19 18.68 -28.97
C PHE A 471 -48.53 17.31 -29.16
N GLU A 472 -49.07 16.45 -30.03
CA GLU A 472 -48.48 15.17 -30.43
C GLU A 472 -47.04 15.39 -30.94
N ASN A 473 -46.83 16.33 -31.85
CA ASN A 473 -45.54 16.67 -32.40
C ASN A 473 -44.57 17.18 -31.32
N SER A 474 -45.06 17.93 -30.34
CA SER A 474 -44.27 18.43 -29.22
C SER A 474 -43.80 17.30 -28.29
N VAL A 475 -44.68 16.35 -27.93
CA VAL A 475 -44.35 15.17 -27.14
C VAL A 475 -43.35 14.29 -27.88
N ASN A 476 -43.59 14.04 -29.18
CA ASN A 476 -42.71 13.24 -30.02
C ASN A 476 -41.29 13.84 -30.09
N LYS A 477 -41.19 15.16 -30.36
CA LYS A 477 -39.91 15.88 -30.41
C LYS A 477 -39.17 15.83 -29.08
N LEU A 478 -39.88 16.03 -27.96
CA LEU A 478 -39.27 15.99 -26.63
C LEU A 478 -38.72 14.60 -26.30
N MET A 479 -39.48 13.55 -26.58
CA MET A 479 -39.05 12.18 -26.35
C MET A 479 -37.88 11.77 -27.25
N THR A 480 -37.87 12.26 -28.51
CA THR A 480 -36.75 12.05 -29.43
C THR A 480 -35.47 12.75 -28.92
N LEU A 481 -35.57 13.98 -28.41
CA LEU A 481 -34.46 14.68 -27.79
C LEU A 481 -33.92 13.91 -26.56
N PHE A 482 -34.82 13.43 -25.72
CA PHE A 482 -34.44 12.60 -24.57
C PHE A 482 -33.77 11.30 -25.02
N ALA A 483 -34.27 10.63 -26.04
CA ALA A 483 -33.69 9.42 -26.61
C ALA A 483 -32.28 9.64 -27.17
N GLN A 484 -31.98 10.84 -27.69
CA GLN A 484 -30.66 11.17 -28.28
C GLN A 484 -29.58 11.57 -27.27
N GLY A 485 -29.93 12.11 -26.09
CA GLY A 485 -28.94 12.62 -25.16
C GLY A 485 -29.40 12.75 -23.70
N GLY A 486 -30.49 12.08 -23.33
CA GLY A 486 -31.05 12.10 -21.98
C GLY A 486 -31.47 13.49 -21.52
N PHE A 487 -31.42 13.75 -20.23
CA PHE A 487 -31.78 15.05 -19.66
C PHE A 487 -30.85 16.19 -20.12
N SER A 488 -29.62 15.89 -20.51
CA SER A 488 -28.66 16.89 -21.00
C SER A 488 -29.15 17.55 -22.29
N SER A 489 -29.57 16.74 -23.29
CA SER A 489 -30.11 17.27 -24.56
C SER A 489 -31.38 18.04 -24.37
N VAL A 490 -32.22 17.63 -23.42
CA VAL A 490 -33.45 18.37 -23.06
C VAL A 490 -33.09 19.72 -22.42
N SER A 491 -32.13 19.76 -21.51
CA SER A 491 -31.66 20.99 -20.86
C SER A 491 -31.05 21.96 -21.87
N GLU A 492 -30.18 21.47 -22.76
CA GLU A 492 -29.58 22.29 -23.82
C GLU A 492 -30.65 22.89 -24.75
N ASN A 493 -31.70 22.12 -25.08
CA ASN A 493 -32.82 22.62 -25.90
C ASN A 493 -33.60 23.72 -25.18
N LEU A 494 -33.86 23.56 -23.87
CA LEU A 494 -34.45 24.58 -23.02
C LEU A 494 -33.62 25.87 -23.02
N ASP A 495 -32.31 25.73 -22.83
CA ASP A 495 -31.38 26.85 -22.75
C ASP A 495 -31.31 27.67 -24.03
N ARG A 496 -31.47 27.02 -25.19
CA ARG A 496 -31.41 27.66 -26.51
C ARG A 496 -32.74 28.32 -26.91
N ASN A 497 -33.88 27.74 -26.52
CA ASN A 497 -35.16 28.09 -27.09
C ASN A 497 -36.15 28.78 -26.13
N ILE A 498 -35.87 28.78 -24.81
CA ILE A 498 -36.80 29.32 -23.80
C ILE A 498 -36.14 30.51 -23.07
N PRO A 499 -36.87 31.65 -22.95
CA PRO A 499 -36.37 32.79 -22.18
C PRO A 499 -36.10 32.45 -20.72
N PRO A 500 -35.11 33.07 -20.07
CA PRO A 500 -34.72 32.76 -18.69
C PRO A 500 -35.86 32.83 -17.66
N SER A 501 -36.80 33.75 -17.85
CA SER A 501 -37.97 33.92 -16.98
C SER A 501 -38.97 32.77 -17.01
N GLU A 502 -38.98 31.95 -18.08
CA GLU A 502 -39.93 30.85 -18.30
C GLU A 502 -39.29 29.46 -18.19
N LYS A 503 -37.95 29.41 -18.08
CA LYS A 503 -37.17 28.13 -18.08
C LYS A 503 -37.63 27.17 -17.01
N GLU A 504 -37.81 27.62 -15.79
CA GLU A 504 -38.19 26.74 -14.67
C GLU A 504 -39.56 26.08 -14.92
N LYS A 505 -40.54 26.86 -15.34
CA LYS A 505 -41.89 26.36 -15.66
C LYS A 505 -41.87 25.41 -16.85
N ALA A 506 -41.09 25.72 -17.87
CA ALA A 506 -40.93 24.88 -19.05
C ALA A 506 -40.22 23.56 -18.68
N ALA A 507 -39.17 23.59 -17.85
CA ALA A 507 -38.48 22.41 -17.37
C ALA A 507 -39.41 21.47 -16.59
N GLN A 508 -40.18 22.00 -15.65
CA GLN A 508 -41.17 21.20 -14.91
C GLN A 508 -42.21 20.56 -15.85
N THR A 509 -42.64 21.28 -16.88
CA THR A 509 -43.58 20.77 -17.89
C THR A 509 -42.93 19.65 -18.71
N TYR A 510 -41.69 19.83 -19.15
CA TYR A 510 -40.94 18.83 -19.93
C TYR A 510 -40.72 17.56 -19.13
N LEU A 511 -40.30 17.69 -17.87
CA LEU A 511 -40.12 16.53 -16.98
C LEU A 511 -41.44 15.75 -16.79
N LYS A 512 -42.54 16.45 -16.58
CA LYS A 512 -43.85 15.82 -16.46
C LYS A 512 -44.28 15.08 -17.73
N ILE A 513 -44.01 15.65 -18.92
CA ILE A 513 -44.29 14.97 -20.20
C ILE A 513 -43.42 13.73 -20.36
N ILE A 514 -42.13 13.83 -20.05
CA ILE A 514 -41.20 12.68 -20.11
C ILE A 514 -41.67 11.57 -19.17
N ASP A 515 -42.06 11.89 -17.94
CA ASP A 515 -42.56 10.91 -16.98
C ASP A 515 -43.81 10.19 -17.50
N ILE A 516 -44.81 10.94 -17.98
CA ILE A 516 -46.06 10.37 -18.51
C ILE A 516 -45.75 9.48 -19.73
N ALA A 517 -44.94 9.98 -20.67
CA ALA A 517 -44.61 9.24 -21.89
C ALA A 517 -43.82 7.97 -21.56
N SER A 518 -42.90 8.04 -20.62
CA SER A 518 -42.10 6.91 -20.18
C SER A 518 -42.91 5.82 -19.48
N VAL A 519 -43.89 6.19 -18.67
CA VAL A 519 -44.86 5.26 -18.08
C VAL A 519 -45.68 4.54 -19.18
N GLU A 520 -46.12 5.25 -20.22
CA GLU A 520 -46.84 4.64 -21.34
C GLU A 520 -45.96 3.77 -22.23
N LEU A 521 -44.68 4.16 -22.44
CA LEU A 521 -43.68 3.32 -23.11
C LEU A 521 -43.46 2.02 -22.34
N TYR A 522 -43.30 2.11 -21.01
CA TYR A 522 -43.15 0.94 -20.13
C TYR A 522 -44.39 0.03 -20.19
N ARG A 523 -45.60 0.60 -20.08
CA ARG A 523 -46.85 -0.17 -20.20
C ARG A 523 -46.93 -0.94 -21.51
N ASN A 524 -46.57 -0.28 -22.62
CA ASN A 524 -46.55 -0.91 -23.93
C ASN A 524 -45.53 -2.03 -24.02
N ARG A 525 -44.30 -1.77 -23.62
CA ARG A 525 -43.18 -2.76 -23.72
C ARG A 525 -43.41 -4.00 -22.89
N PHE A 526 -44.05 -3.86 -21.71
CA PHE A 526 -44.24 -4.95 -20.74
C PHE A 526 -45.68 -5.45 -20.64
N ASN A 527 -46.54 -5.13 -21.58
CA ASN A 527 -47.95 -5.55 -21.67
C ASN A 527 -48.80 -5.18 -20.43
N PHE A 528 -48.60 -3.97 -19.88
CA PHE A 528 -49.40 -3.41 -18.80
C PHE A 528 -50.45 -2.38 -19.29
N LEU A 529 -50.87 -2.48 -20.55
CA LEU A 529 -51.86 -1.55 -21.13
C LEU A 529 -53.14 -1.58 -20.33
N GLY A 530 -53.65 -0.40 -19.93
CA GLY A 530 -54.88 -0.25 -19.15
C GLY A 530 -54.77 -0.67 -17.67
N LYS A 531 -53.59 -1.07 -17.16
CA LYS A 531 -53.37 -1.45 -15.76
C LYS A 531 -52.68 -0.34 -15.01
N GLU A 532 -53.02 -0.17 -13.74
CA GLU A 532 -52.24 0.68 -12.84
C GLU A 532 -50.90 0.02 -12.51
N LEU A 533 -49.84 0.84 -12.45
CA LEU A 533 -48.51 0.39 -12.04
C LEU A 533 -48.33 0.60 -10.53
N ASP A 534 -47.75 -0.38 -9.86
CA ASP A 534 -47.39 -0.26 -8.46
C ASP A 534 -46.26 0.77 -8.27
N GLN A 535 -46.14 1.30 -7.06
CA GLN A 535 -45.11 2.30 -6.70
C GLN A 535 -43.69 1.84 -7.02
N GLY A 536 -43.41 0.54 -6.88
CA GLY A 536 -42.09 -0.03 -7.18
C GLY A 536 -41.75 0.10 -8.67
N ARG A 537 -42.73 -0.15 -9.58
CA ARG A 537 -42.53 0.04 -11.02
C ARG A 537 -42.38 1.50 -11.42
N ILE A 538 -43.13 2.40 -10.78
CA ILE A 538 -42.97 3.86 -11.04
C ILE A 538 -41.55 4.30 -10.67
N LYS A 539 -41.05 3.89 -9.49
CA LYS A 539 -39.67 4.17 -9.09
C LYS A 539 -38.62 3.54 -10.03
N PHE A 540 -38.88 2.29 -10.48
CA PHE A 540 -37.98 1.62 -11.45
C PHE A 540 -37.91 2.40 -12.76
N ILE A 541 -39.04 2.94 -13.26
CA ILE A 541 -39.07 3.78 -14.47
C ILE A 541 -38.25 5.05 -14.26
N GLN A 542 -38.42 5.76 -13.14
CA GLN A 542 -37.68 6.97 -12.81
C GLN A 542 -36.16 6.69 -12.70
N ASP A 543 -35.77 5.61 -12.00
CA ASP A 543 -34.38 5.19 -11.89
C ASP A 543 -33.79 4.81 -13.27
N SER A 544 -34.60 4.17 -14.11
CA SER A 544 -34.22 3.83 -15.49
C SER A 544 -34.01 5.06 -16.37
N LEU A 545 -34.82 6.12 -16.23
CA LEU A 545 -34.61 7.37 -16.93
C LEU A 545 -33.31 8.07 -16.53
N ASN A 546 -33.02 8.07 -15.24
CA ASN A 546 -31.72 8.57 -14.73
C ASN A 546 -30.54 7.76 -15.30
N ALA A 547 -30.63 6.44 -15.21
CA ALA A 547 -29.60 5.55 -15.74
C ALA A 547 -29.41 5.72 -17.26
N TYR A 548 -30.52 5.88 -17.99
CA TYR A 548 -30.49 6.15 -19.43
C TYR A 548 -29.79 7.46 -19.77
N SER A 549 -30.11 8.54 -19.03
CA SER A 549 -29.41 9.81 -19.18
C SER A 549 -27.94 9.72 -18.86
N ASP A 550 -27.59 8.98 -17.81
CA ASP A 550 -26.21 8.81 -17.36
C ASP A 550 -25.35 8.00 -18.36
N MET A 551 -25.95 7.15 -19.20
CA MET A 551 -25.23 6.40 -20.24
C MET A 551 -24.47 7.32 -21.21
N PHE A 552 -24.96 8.52 -21.50
CA PHE A 552 -24.35 9.41 -22.50
C PHE A 552 -23.00 9.98 -22.05
N PHE A 553 -22.78 10.19 -20.77
CA PHE A 553 -21.47 10.59 -20.25
C PHE A 553 -20.60 9.41 -19.80
N PHE A 554 -21.17 8.22 -19.68
CA PHE A 554 -20.44 7.02 -19.25
C PHE A 554 -19.34 6.61 -20.25
N GLY A 555 -19.52 6.91 -21.54
CA GLY A 555 -18.49 6.82 -22.56
C GLY A 555 -18.12 5.41 -23.02
N SER A 556 -18.82 4.37 -22.55
CA SER A 556 -18.71 3.01 -23.08
C SER A 556 -19.87 2.71 -24.02
N PRO A 557 -19.65 2.07 -25.19
CA PRO A 557 -20.74 1.60 -26.04
C PRO A 557 -21.46 0.38 -25.46
N TYR A 558 -20.88 -0.27 -24.46
CA TYR A 558 -21.40 -1.49 -23.85
C TYR A 558 -21.48 -1.40 -22.35
N TYR A 559 -22.52 -2.02 -21.79
CA TYR A 559 -22.57 -2.39 -20.39
C TYR A 559 -21.84 -3.72 -20.18
N PHE A 560 -20.97 -3.77 -19.19
CA PHE A 560 -20.15 -4.93 -18.85
C PHE A 560 -20.87 -5.80 -17.81
N GLU A 561 -21.15 -7.05 -18.16
CA GLU A 561 -21.77 -8.06 -17.28
C GLU A 561 -20.83 -9.28 -17.22
N LEU A 562 -20.31 -9.59 -16.03
CA LEU A 562 -19.54 -10.81 -15.78
C LEU A 562 -20.51 -11.98 -15.62
N THR A 563 -20.35 -13.02 -16.43
CA THR A 563 -21.22 -14.20 -16.39
C THR A 563 -20.60 -15.36 -15.63
N ASN A 564 -19.27 -15.50 -15.69
CA ASN A 564 -18.51 -16.50 -14.98
C ASN A 564 -17.05 -16.05 -14.81
N TYR A 565 -16.32 -16.67 -13.89
CA TYR A 565 -14.88 -16.45 -13.73
C TYR A 565 -14.17 -17.69 -13.19
N GLU A 566 -12.93 -17.88 -13.61
CA GLU A 566 -12.01 -18.86 -13.04
C GLU A 566 -10.91 -18.08 -12.30
N GLN A 567 -11.07 -17.98 -10.97
CA GLN A 567 -10.17 -17.19 -10.13
C GLN A 567 -8.78 -17.82 -10.11
N LYS A 568 -7.76 -16.99 -10.23
CA LYS A 568 -6.37 -17.32 -10.08
C LYS A 568 -5.71 -16.24 -9.25
N GLU A 569 -5.09 -16.62 -8.16
CA GLU A 569 -4.46 -15.67 -7.24
C GLU A 569 -2.95 -15.69 -7.36
N ALA A 570 -2.32 -14.59 -6.95
CA ALA A 570 -0.88 -14.47 -6.87
C ALA A 570 -0.47 -13.94 -5.51
N SER A 571 0.52 -14.59 -4.93
CA SER A 571 1.12 -14.19 -3.67
C SER A 571 2.30 -13.28 -3.90
N GLY A 572 2.32 -12.13 -3.24
CA GLY A 572 3.48 -11.25 -3.13
C GLY A 572 4.34 -11.66 -1.94
N LEU A 573 5.54 -12.09 -2.24
CA LEU A 573 6.54 -12.50 -1.25
C LEU A 573 7.62 -11.44 -1.10
N GLN A 574 8.03 -11.16 0.14
CA GLN A 574 9.22 -10.38 0.40
C GLN A 574 10.32 -11.29 0.91
N LEU A 575 11.45 -11.26 0.22
CA LEU A 575 12.63 -12.04 0.55
C LEU A 575 13.69 -11.13 1.14
N THR A 576 14.21 -11.51 2.32
CA THR A 576 15.23 -10.72 2.99
C THR A 576 16.40 -11.59 3.42
N LYS A 577 17.61 -11.13 3.13
CA LYS A 577 18.86 -11.69 3.64
C LYS A 577 19.56 -10.60 4.45
N SER A 578 19.53 -10.72 5.77
CA SER A 578 19.99 -9.69 6.70
C SER A 578 20.97 -10.28 7.73
N PRO A 579 22.24 -10.52 7.36
CA PRO A 579 23.23 -11.09 8.26
C PRO A 579 23.55 -10.19 9.47
N GLY A 580 23.29 -8.90 9.35
CA GLY A 580 23.44 -7.93 10.43
C GLY A 580 22.42 -8.06 11.54
N GLN A 581 21.25 -8.66 11.28
CA GLN A 581 20.17 -8.82 12.26
C GLN A 581 20.62 -9.52 13.55
N PHE A 582 21.41 -10.59 13.44
CA PHE A 582 21.97 -11.30 14.60
C PHE A 582 22.82 -10.35 15.47
N TRP A 583 23.68 -9.56 14.84
CA TRP A 583 24.55 -8.61 15.55
C TRP A 583 23.76 -7.50 16.22
N VAL A 584 22.70 -7.01 15.58
CA VAL A 584 21.80 -6.01 16.17
C VAL A 584 21.13 -6.56 17.43
N TYR A 585 20.60 -7.79 17.40
CA TYR A 585 20.00 -8.41 18.59
C TYR A 585 21.02 -8.66 19.69
N LEU A 586 22.22 -9.16 19.34
CA LEU A 586 23.31 -9.39 20.31
C LEU A 586 23.75 -8.08 20.98
N GLY A 587 23.90 -7.01 20.18
CA GLY A 587 24.24 -5.69 20.69
C GLY A 587 23.15 -5.11 21.59
N SER A 588 21.87 -5.27 21.21
CA SER A 588 20.73 -4.83 22.02
C SER A 588 20.64 -5.55 23.37
N LEU A 589 20.99 -6.83 23.40
CA LEU A 589 21.06 -7.59 24.66
C LEU A 589 22.19 -7.09 25.58
N SER A 590 23.24 -6.49 25.03
CA SER A 590 24.38 -5.94 25.76
C SER A 590 24.11 -4.55 26.35
N LEU A 591 23.12 -3.83 25.85
CA LEU A 591 22.65 -2.52 26.35
C LEU A 591 21.83 -2.66 27.62
#